data_b6f870b38dcc889a01a6452bc684b70a
#
_entry.id   b6f870b38dcc889a01a6452bc684b70a
#
_cell.length_a   1.000
_cell.length_b   1.000
_cell.length_c   1.000
_cell.angle_alpha   90.00
_cell.angle_beta   90.00
_cell.angle_gamma   90.00
#
_symmetry.space_group_name_H-M   'P 1'
#
loop_
_entity.id
_entity.type
_entity.pdbx_description
1 polymer ?
#
loop_
_entity_poly.entity_id
_entity_poly.type
_entity_poly.pdbx_seq_one_letter_code
_entity_poly.pdbx_strand_id
1 'polypeptide(L)'
;MVKKNDVVSVVTTVGEFIGKYVESSESCITLNDPRMIVHDQTGMGFAKGLCMTGTEEPELGHFYNGQVVFMDKTNERVEKAYREFTSGIVL
;
A
#
# COMPACT_ATOMS: atom_id res chain seq x y z
N MET A 1 3.19 17.59 -1.30
CA MET A 1 4.35 16.76 -0.96
C MET A 1 3.97 15.69 0.06
N VAL A 2 4.42 14.47 -0.14
CA VAL A 2 4.08 13.34 0.73
C VAL A 2 4.87 13.42 2.02
N LYS A 3 4.19 13.19 3.14
CA LYS A 3 4.78 13.21 4.47
C LYS A 3 4.67 11.83 5.12
N LYS A 4 5.49 11.58 6.14
CA LYS A 4 5.42 10.35 6.92
C LYS A 4 3.99 10.14 7.43
N ASN A 5 3.50 8.93 7.31
CA ASN A 5 2.16 8.47 7.70
C ASN A 5 1.03 8.91 6.75
N ASP A 6 1.33 9.65 5.69
CA ASP A 6 0.34 9.84 4.63
C ASP A 6 0.07 8.50 3.96
N VAL A 7 -1.18 8.24 3.63
CA VAL A 7 -1.52 7.04 2.86
C VAL A 7 -1.23 7.32 1.40
N VAL A 8 -0.40 6.47 0.81
CA VAL A 8 0.04 6.63 -0.58
C VAL A 8 -0.25 5.38 -1.38
N SER A 9 -0.40 5.58 -2.68
CA SER A 9 -0.58 4.51 -3.65
C SER A 9 0.70 4.40 -4.47
N VAL A 10 1.23 3.18 -4.57
CA VAL A 10 2.44 2.90 -5.32
C VAL A 10 2.06 1.98 -6.47
N VAL A 11 2.22 2.46 -7.69
CA VAL A 11 1.92 1.68 -8.89
C VAL A 11 3.22 1.09 -9.40
N THR A 12 3.25 -0.23 -9.51
CA THR A 12 4.43 -0.95 -9.95
C THR A 12 4.13 -1.73 -11.22
N THR A 13 5.17 -2.35 -11.80
CA THR A 13 5.00 -3.16 -13.00
C THR A 13 4.20 -4.44 -12.74
N VAL A 14 3.99 -4.83 -11.48
CA VAL A 14 3.28 -6.07 -11.14
C VAL A 14 1.97 -5.82 -10.40
N GLY A 15 1.63 -4.57 -10.11
CA GLY A 15 0.38 -4.27 -9.44
C GLY A 15 0.41 -2.95 -8.71
N GLU A 16 -0.70 -2.67 -8.05
CA GLU A 16 -0.87 -1.44 -7.27
C GLU A 16 -0.90 -1.78 -5.79
N PHE A 17 -0.20 -0.96 -5.00
CA PHE A 17 -0.06 -1.17 -3.57
C PHE A 17 -0.42 0.11 -2.83
N ILE A 18 -0.78 -0.03 -1.58
CA ILE A 18 -1.18 1.09 -0.73
C ILE A 18 -0.54 0.91 0.64
N GLY A 19 -0.21 2.00 1.30
CA GLY A 19 0.35 1.94 2.64
C GLY A 19 0.65 3.32 3.18
N LYS A 20 1.11 3.36 4.43
CA LYS A 20 1.51 4.61 5.05
C LYS A 20 2.97 4.89 4.72
N TYR A 21 3.23 6.07 4.20
CA TYR A 21 4.57 6.45 3.76
C TYR A 21 5.53 6.53 4.95
N VAL A 22 6.68 5.90 4.83
CA VAL A 22 7.75 6.00 5.83
C VAL A 22 8.87 6.87 5.28
N GLU A 23 9.47 6.44 4.19
CA GLU A 23 10.58 7.16 3.58
C GLU A 23 10.85 6.65 2.18
N SER A 24 11.63 7.45 1.44
CA SER A 24 12.15 7.05 0.13
C SER A 24 13.65 7.19 0.17
N SER A 25 14.33 6.27 -0.51
CA SER A 25 15.78 6.35 -0.69
C SER A 25 16.09 6.26 -2.18
N GLU A 26 17.38 6.23 -2.53
CA GLU A 26 17.77 6.05 -3.93
C GLU A 26 17.32 4.70 -4.49
N SER A 27 17.14 3.70 -3.63
CA SER A 27 16.83 2.34 -4.06
C SER A 27 15.39 1.93 -3.88
N CYS A 28 14.67 2.47 -2.89
CA CYS A 28 13.32 1.99 -2.64
C CYS A 28 12.44 3.00 -1.91
N ILE A 29 11.14 2.73 -1.96
CA ILE A 29 10.12 3.40 -1.17
C ILE A 29 9.70 2.43 -0.08
N THR A 30 9.65 2.89 1.16
CA THR A 30 9.24 2.06 2.30
C THR A 30 7.87 2.50 2.79
N LEU A 31 6.96 1.54 2.94
CA LEU A 31 5.62 1.79 3.45
C LEU A 31 5.39 0.97 4.72
N ASN A 32 4.64 1.55 5.65
CA ASN A 32 4.16 0.85 6.84
C ASN A 32 2.77 0.30 6.53
N ASP A 33 2.52 -0.91 7.01
CA ASP A 33 1.25 -1.62 6.85
C ASP A 33 0.81 -1.69 5.39
N PRO A 34 1.72 -2.14 4.51
CA PRO A 34 1.43 -2.15 3.07
C PRO A 34 0.45 -3.26 2.69
N ARG A 35 -0.37 -2.96 1.71
CA ARG A 35 -1.36 -3.92 1.19
C ARG A 35 -1.33 -3.90 -0.32
N MET A 36 -1.53 -5.05 -0.94
CA MET A 36 -1.74 -5.12 -2.37
C MET A 36 -3.20 -4.81 -2.67
N ILE A 37 -3.44 -3.99 -3.68
CA ILE A 37 -4.79 -3.73 -4.15
C ILE A 37 -5.22 -4.91 -5.02
N VAL A 38 -6.37 -5.49 -4.68
CA VAL A 38 -6.95 -6.58 -5.46
C VAL A 38 -8.28 -6.13 -6.02
N HIS A 39 -8.66 -6.69 -7.14
CA HIS A 39 -9.89 -6.30 -7.81
C HIS A 39 -10.56 -7.55 -8.37
N ASP A 40 -11.82 -7.71 -8.08
CA ASP A 40 -12.60 -8.83 -8.58
C ASP A 40 -13.99 -8.33 -9.00
N GLN A 41 -14.91 -9.27 -9.25
CA GLN A 41 -16.26 -8.93 -9.70
C GLN A 41 -17.05 -8.12 -8.68
N THR A 42 -16.67 -8.20 -7.40
CA THR A 42 -17.37 -7.48 -6.34
C THR A 42 -16.77 -6.10 -6.08
N GLY A 43 -15.65 -5.78 -6.72
CA GLY A 43 -14.97 -4.49 -6.59
C GLY A 43 -13.55 -4.58 -6.11
N MET A 44 -13.03 -3.47 -5.60
CA MET A 44 -11.67 -3.34 -5.12
C MET A 44 -11.57 -3.74 -3.65
N GLY A 45 -10.48 -4.37 -3.29
CA GLY A 45 -10.20 -4.72 -1.91
C GLY A 45 -8.71 -4.65 -1.61
N PHE A 46 -8.39 -4.90 -0.34
CA PHE A 46 -7.01 -4.89 0.13
C PHE A 46 -6.62 -6.31 0.52
N ALA A 47 -5.51 -6.80 -0.01
CA ALA A 47 -5.01 -8.11 0.39
C ALA A 47 -4.32 -8.02 1.76
N LYS A 48 -4.20 -9.15 2.46
CA LYS A 48 -3.50 -9.17 3.74
C LYS A 48 -2.01 -9.00 3.60
N GLY A 49 -1.45 -9.42 2.48
CA GLY A 49 -0.01 -9.37 2.26
C GLY A 49 0.35 -8.79 0.91
N LEU A 50 1.62 -8.89 0.57
CA LEU A 50 2.16 -8.34 -0.67
C LEU A 50 2.40 -9.40 -1.73
N CYS A 51 2.46 -10.67 -1.33
CA CYS A 51 2.64 -11.78 -2.25
C CYS A 51 2.10 -13.04 -1.60
N MET A 52 1.90 -14.07 -2.42
CA MET A 52 1.22 -15.29 -1.98
C MET A 52 1.97 -16.05 -0.89
N THR A 53 3.29 -15.96 -0.90
CA THR A 53 4.13 -16.74 0.02
C THR A 53 4.82 -15.89 1.08
N GLY A 54 4.53 -14.60 1.12
CA GLY A 54 5.15 -13.70 2.07
C GLY A 54 4.42 -13.65 3.39
N THR A 55 4.87 -12.75 4.23
CA THR A 55 4.26 -12.53 5.55
C THR A 55 2.83 -12.02 5.38
N GLU A 56 1.91 -12.57 6.16
CA GLU A 56 0.58 -12.00 6.25
C GLU A 56 0.64 -10.74 7.09
N GLU A 57 -0.05 -9.69 6.64
CA GLU A 57 -0.08 -8.40 7.33
C GLU A 57 1.31 -7.89 7.71
N PRO A 58 2.20 -7.73 6.72
CA PRO A 58 3.56 -7.24 7.03
C PRO A 58 3.53 -5.84 7.61
N GLU A 59 4.45 -5.57 8.54
CA GLU A 59 4.56 -4.24 9.13
C GLU A 59 5.17 -3.25 8.15
N LEU A 60 6.21 -3.67 7.44
CA LEU A 60 6.90 -2.83 6.46
C LEU A 60 6.98 -3.53 5.12
N GLY A 61 6.92 -2.75 4.06
CA GLY A 61 7.17 -3.23 2.72
C GLY A 61 8.09 -2.27 1.99
N HIS A 62 9.00 -2.83 1.19
CA HIS A 62 9.98 -2.07 0.43
C HIS A 62 9.70 -2.26 -1.06
N PHE A 63 9.50 -1.15 -1.76
CA PHE A 63 9.16 -1.16 -3.19
C PHE A 63 10.33 -0.57 -3.94
N TYR A 64 11.04 -1.43 -4.67
CA TYR A 64 12.31 -1.04 -5.30
C TYR A 64 12.07 -0.19 -6.54
N ASN A 65 12.83 0.88 -6.66
CA ASN A 65 12.60 1.91 -7.66
C ASN A 65 12.61 1.40 -9.11
N GLY A 66 13.34 0.33 -9.38
CA GLY A 66 13.36 -0.25 -10.72
C GLY A 66 12.01 -0.78 -11.19
N GLN A 67 11.09 -1.06 -10.27
CA GLN A 67 9.77 -1.61 -10.59
C GLN A 67 8.64 -0.62 -10.32
N VAL A 68 8.93 0.52 -9.72
CA VAL A 68 7.92 1.53 -9.40
C VAL A 68 7.71 2.43 -10.60
N VAL A 69 6.47 2.54 -11.05
CA VAL A 69 6.11 3.44 -12.14
C VAL A 69 5.90 4.85 -11.59
N PHE A 70 5.09 4.97 -10.53
CA PHE A 70 4.92 6.24 -9.82
C PHE A 70 4.29 6.00 -8.45
N MET A 71 4.35 7.02 -7.60
CA MET A 71 3.69 7.04 -6.32
C MET A 71 2.84 8.30 -6.25
N ASP A 72 1.65 8.18 -5.68
CA ASP A 72 0.75 9.32 -5.51
C ASP A 72 0.06 9.21 -4.16
N LYS A 73 -0.40 10.33 -3.66
CA LYS A 73 -1.20 10.34 -2.44
C LYS A 73 -2.55 9.68 -2.75
N THR A 74 -2.97 8.77 -1.88
CA THR A 74 -4.22 8.04 -2.09
C THR A 74 -5.41 8.99 -1.94
N ASN A 75 -6.45 8.82 -2.76
CA ASN A 75 -7.65 9.64 -2.66
C ASN A 75 -8.38 9.37 -1.34
N GLU A 76 -9.17 10.35 -0.91
CA GLU A 76 -9.79 10.33 0.41
C GLU A 76 -10.70 9.12 0.64
N ARG A 77 -11.45 8.72 -0.37
CA ARG A 77 -12.38 7.60 -0.24
C ARG A 77 -11.64 6.30 0.01
N VAL A 78 -10.58 6.04 -0.74
CA VAL A 78 -9.78 4.83 -0.60
C VAL A 78 -8.94 4.88 0.67
N GLU A 79 -8.41 6.06 1.01
CA GLU A 79 -7.66 6.23 2.25
C GLU A 79 -8.52 5.87 3.46
N LYS A 80 -9.78 6.32 3.50
CA LYS A 80 -10.70 6.01 4.59
C LYS A 80 -10.92 4.51 4.68
N ALA A 81 -11.18 3.85 3.55
CA ALA A 81 -11.40 2.40 3.53
C ALA A 81 -10.15 1.65 4.00
N TYR A 82 -8.97 2.09 3.56
CA TYR A 82 -7.71 1.49 3.96
C TYR A 82 -7.49 1.62 5.48
N ARG A 83 -7.73 2.81 6.05
CA ARG A 83 -7.54 3.01 7.48
C ARG A 83 -8.51 2.18 8.31
N GLU A 84 -9.74 2.03 7.86
CA GLU A 84 -10.71 1.16 8.52
C GLU A 84 -10.28 -0.31 8.45
N PHE A 85 -9.82 -0.73 7.26
CA PHE A 85 -9.39 -2.12 7.05
C PHE A 85 -8.18 -2.48 7.91
N THR A 86 -7.23 -1.57 8.05
CA THR A 86 -5.97 -1.85 8.76
C THR A 86 -6.02 -1.53 10.25
N SER A 87 -7.03 -0.80 10.73
CA SER A 87 -7.13 -0.43 12.14
C SER A 87 -7.53 -1.59 13.04
N GLY A 88 -8.12 -2.64 12.47
CA GLY A 88 -8.63 -3.75 13.25
C GLY A 88 -9.93 -3.43 13.97
N ILE A 89 -10.53 -2.27 13.70
CA ILE A 89 -11.81 -1.91 14.29
C ILE A 89 -12.90 -2.65 13.55
N VAL A 90 -13.64 -3.46 14.27
CA VAL A 90 -14.80 -4.16 13.74
C VAL A 90 -16.01 -3.29 14.03
N LEU A 91 -16.61 -2.80 12.99
CA LEU A 91 -17.79 -1.94 13.10
C LEU A 91 -19.05 -2.77 12.97
#